data_da152727a5a955543d8f92d51b6bc752
#
_entry.id   da152727a5a955543d8f92d51b6bc752
#
_cell.length_a   1.000
_cell.length_b   1.000
_cell.length_c   1.000
_cell.angle_alpha   90.00
_cell.angle_beta   90.00
_cell.angle_gamma   90.00
#
_symmetry.space_group_name_H-M   'P 1'
#
loop_
_entity.id
_entity.type
_entity.pdbx_description
1 polymer ?
#
loop_
_entity_poly.entity_id
_entity_poly.type
_entity_poly.pdbx_seq_one_letter_code
_entity_poly.pdbx_strand_id
1 'polypeptide(L)'
;MSYTRREFGKLALAGVPSAALLARTESLFGAASAQAKPNSVFNGVQIGTITYSYRSMPDQSAEATLKYILDSGISAIELMGGPVESFAGAPESGRGGGAGRGGAAPGGPGGAPPDAAGGGRRGGRGPVDPANLPPGAKMGSWNGTTCVIQPEGGARGGGGAAGGRGRGEQTPEQQAAQQEAAAKLKAWRTSVSMDKFKALRKMYNDSGVTIYAWKQLSPNMSDEEFEYIFNVAEALGCTHTTLELPTDDAQLKRIGDFATKKKIYAAYHTHAQGSMTAFDKAFALSKGNKANVDFGHWVAAGNVGGTPMDFLAKYHDRTASFHLKDRTTPEHCSLNLAWGTGETPIKEILQMVAKNKWKIPASIELEYQIPEGSDAVKETRKCVEFCRTALSADSSTAANH
;
A
#
# COMPACT_ATOMS: atom_id res chain seq x y z
N MET A 1 -19.07 -35.24 47.59
CA MET A 1 -19.87 -34.68 48.71
C MET A 1 -20.70 -33.53 48.16
N SER A 2 -22.03 -33.67 48.15
CA SER A 2 -22.94 -32.66 47.64
C SER A 2 -23.44 -31.82 48.80
N TYR A 3 -23.19 -30.50 48.76
CA TYR A 3 -23.70 -29.56 49.79
C TYR A 3 -25.17 -29.25 49.57
N THR A 4 -25.95 -29.21 50.64
CA THR A 4 -27.35 -28.87 50.61
C THR A 4 -27.59 -27.33 50.59
N ARG A 5 -28.76 -26.87 50.05
CA ARG A 5 -29.12 -25.45 50.00
C ARG A 5 -29.08 -24.72 51.37
N ARG A 6 -29.12 -25.42 52.48
CA ARG A 6 -29.04 -24.88 53.84
C ARG A 6 -27.62 -24.58 54.31
N GLU A 7 -26.63 -25.26 53.76
CA GLU A 7 -25.20 -25.06 54.08
C GLU A 7 -24.63 -23.87 53.31
N PHE A 8 -25.20 -23.59 52.12
CA PHE A 8 -24.83 -22.40 51.34
C PHE A 8 -25.29 -21.07 52.00
N GLY A 9 -26.40 -21.09 52.77
CA GLY A 9 -26.91 -19.91 53.48
C GLY A 9 -26.11 -19.52 54.74
N LYS A 10 -25.23 -20.43 55.27
CA LYS A 10 -24.42 -20.15 56.49
C LYS A 10 -23.06 -19.55 56.16
N LEU A 11 -22.60 -19.71 54.90
CA LEU A 11 -21.35 -19.06 54.41
C LEU A 11 -21.54 -17.59 53.98
N ALA A 12 -22.78 -17.13 53.85
CA ALA A 12 -23.10 -15.77 53.41
C ALA A 12 -23.18 -14.73 54.56
N LEU A 13 -22.92 -15.14 55.84
CA LEU A 13 -23.06 -14.29 57.01
C LEU A 13 -21.75 -14.03 57.77
N ALA A 14 -20.59 -14.45 57.26
CA ALA A 14 -19.32 -14.02 57.79
C ALA A 14 -18.86 -12.81 56.97
N GLY A 15 -19.21 -11.61 57.44
CA GLY A 15 -18.91 -10.37 56.76
C GLY A 15 -17.41 -10.11 56.69
N VAL A 16 -16.92 -10.10 55.45
CA VAL A 16 -15.71 -9.41 55.06
C VAL A 16 -16.12 -8.37 53.99
N PRO A 17 -15.78 -7.09 54.16
CA PRO A 17 -16.26 -6.04 53.25
C PRO A 17 -15.70 -6.30 51.83
N SER A 18 -16.56 -6.64 50.91
CA SER A 18 -16.28 -6.92 49.51
C SER A 18 -15.72 -5.70 48.70
N ALA A 19 -15.56 -4.57 49.37
CA ALA A 19 -15.01 -3.36 48.74
C ALA A 19 -13.48 -3.34 48.60
N ALA A 20 -12.77 -4.18 49.36
CA ALA A 20 -11.29 -4.19 49.32
C ALA A 20 -10.70 -5.22 48.33
N LEU A 21 -11.52 -6.14 47.78
CA LEU A 21 -11.09 -7.14 46.80
C LEU A 21 -11.28 -6.68 45.33
N LEU A 22 -12.25 -5.79 45.08
CA LEU A 22 -12.44 -5.21 43.74
C LEU A 22 -11.37 -4.17 43.40
N ALA A 23 -10.79 -3.49 44.38
CA ALA A 23 -9.71 -2.55 44.15
C ALA A 23 -8.34 -3.21 43.88
N ARG A 24 -8.19 -4.52 44.08
CA ARG A 24 -6.96 -5.25 43.76
C ARG A 24 -6.99 -6.00 42.41
N THR A 25 -8.14 -6.17 41.80
CA THR A 25 -8.22 -6.79 40.47
C THR A 25 -7.95 -5.81 39.34
N GLU A 26 -8.17 -4.51 39.56
CA GLU A 26 -7.78 -3.49 38.58
C GLU A 26 -6.27 -3.25 38.51
N SER A 27 -5.49 -3.64 39.51
CA SER A 27 -4.02 -3.52 39.47
C SER A 27 -3.32 -4.77 38.92
N LEU A 28 -4.04 -5.87 38.63
CA LEU A 28 -3.49 -7.07 38.00
C LEU A 28 -3.72 -7.11 36.47
N PHE A 29 -4.63 -6.31 35.95
CA PHE A 29 -4.57 -5.90 34.56
C PHE A 29 -3.67 -4.68 34.50
N GLY A 30 -2.37 -4.98 34.72
CA GLY A 30 -1.30 -3.99 34.80
C GLY A 30 -1.48 -2.94 33.74
N ALA A 31 -1.23 -1.71 34.11
CA ALA A 31 -1.05 -0.60 33.21
C ALA A 31 -0.37 -1.11 31.92
N ALA A 32 -1.17 -1.40 30.90
CA ALA A 32 -0.67 -1.39 29.55
C ALA A 32 -0.04 -0.01 29.46
N SER A 33 1.29 0.04 29.53
CA SER A 33 2.04 1.27 29.33
C SER A 33 1.43 1.86 28.06
N ALA A 34 0.81 3.03 28.17
CA ALA A 34 0.18 3.68 27.03
C ALA A 34 1.28 3.76 25.98
N GLN A 35 1.23 2.85 25.02
CA GLN A 35 2.27 2.74 24.01
C GLN A 35 2.28 4.10 23.32
N ALA A 36 3.41 4.79 23.36
CA ALA A 36 3.52 6.11 22.78
C ALA A 36 3.04 6.04 21.34
N LYS A 37 2.14 6.95 20.97
CA LYS A 37 1.61 7.00 19.60
C LYS A 37 2.78 7.07 18.62
N PRO A 38 2.72 6.35 17.49
CA PRO A 38 3.80 6.35 16.53
C PRO A 38 4.01 7.75 15.97
N ASN A 39 5.26 8.08 15.66
CA ASN A 39 5.60 9.31 14.95
C ASN A 39 6.60 8.95 13.84
N SER A 40 6.14 8.97 12.61
CA SER A 40 6.96 8.75 11.42
C SER A 40 7.19 10.02 10.60
N VAL A 41 7.21 11.18 11.25
CA VAL A 41 7.64 12.46 10.66
C VAL A 41 9.11 12.68 10.99
N PHE A 42 9.98 12.68 9.97
CA PHE A 42 11.42 12.92 10.13
C PHE A 42 11.81 14.15 9.34
N ASN A 43 12.47 15.11 9.96
CA ASN A 43 12.87 16.39 9.33
C ASN A 43 11.75 17.05 8.50
N GLY A 44 10.50 16.98 9.01
CA GLY A 44 9.32 17.55 8.36
C GLY A 44 8.72 16.74 7.21
N VAL A 45 9.29 15.58 6.85
CA VAL A 45 8.77 14.64 5.86
C VAL A 45 7.91 13.58 6.56
N GLN A 46 6.66 13.44 6.14
CA GLN A 46 5.79 12.36 6.59
C GLN A 46 6.15 11.07 5.87
N ILE A 47 6.66 10.11 6.61
CA ILE A 47 6.83 8.73 6.13
C ILE A 47 5.54 7.97 6.40
N GLY A 48 5.00 7.35 5.37
CA GLY A 48 3.82 6.49 5.43
C GLY A 48 4.10 5.12 4.87
N THR A 49 3.06 4.32 4.77
CA THR A 49 3.07 3.06 4.01
C THR A 49 1.73 2.84 3.32
N ILE A 50 1.76 2.24 2.14
CA ILE A 50 0.57 1.62 1.58
C ILE A 50 0.33 0.29 2.28
N THR A 51 -0.89 0.01 2.73
CA THR A 51 -1.17 -1.21 3.50
C THR A 51 -1.04 -2.51 2.69
N TYR A 52 -0.90 -2.41 1.37
CA TYR A 52 -0.46 -3.50 0.49
C TYR A 52 0.90 -4.11 0.93
N SER A 53 1.74 -3.34 1.59
CA SER A 53 3.00 -3.81 2.18
C SER A 53 2.79 -4.98 3.16
N TYR A 54 1.63 -5.08 3.78
CA TYR A 54 1.28 -6.15 4.74
C TYR A 54 0.50 -7.31 4.12
N ARG A 55 0.41 -7.42 2.79
CA ARG A 55 -0.37 -8.46 2.07
C ARG A 55 0.01 -9.89 2.41
N SER A 56 1.23 -10.13 2.89
CA SER A 56 1.71 -11.45 3.33
C SER A 56 1.36 -11.78 4.78
N MET A 57 0.82 -10.83 5.53
CA MET A 57 0.39 -11.07 6.91
C MET A 57 -0.92 -11.87 6.93
N PRO A 58 -1.10 -12.75 7.95
CA PRO A 58 -2.21 -13.73 7.94
C PRO A 58 -3.59 -13.11 8.08
N ASP A 59 -3.74 -12.04 8.83
CA ASP A 59 -5.01 -11.34 9.05
C ASP A 59 -5.02 -9.99 8.31
N GLN A 60 -5.99 -9.82 7.43
CA GLN A 60 -6.16 -8.62 6.59
C GLN A 60 -7.32 -7.74 7.06
N SER A 61 -7.82 -7.96 8.28
CA SER A 61 -8.82 -7.08 8.90
C SER A 61 -8.26 -5.67 9.12
N ALA A 62 -9.15 -4.68 9.25
CA ALA A 62 -8.75 -3.32 9.51
C ALA A 62 -8.04 -3.19 10.88
N GLU A 63 -8.47 -3.95 11.86
CA GLU A 63 -7.91 -4.01 13.21
C GLU A 63 -6.50 -4.60 13.22
N ALA A 64 -6.31 -5.75 12.55
CA ALA A 64 -4.99 -6.37 12.42
C ALA A 64 -4.04 -5.50 11.60
N THR A 65 -4.53 -4.89 10.53
CA THR A 65 -3.77 -3.94 9.71
C THR A 65 -3.30 -2.75 10.56
N LEU A 66 -4.17 -2.17 11.39
CA LEU A 66 -3.79 -1.12 12.33
C LEU A 66 -2.67 -1.58 13.27
N LYS A 67 -2.76 -2.80 13.81
CA LYS A 67 -1.70 -3.34 14.66
C LYS A 67 -0.37 -3.44 13.91
N TYR A 68 -0.35 -3.94 12.68
CA TYR A 68 0.88 -4.02 11.86
C TYR A 68 1.51 -2.64 11.62
N ILE A 69 0.68 -1.62 11.37
CA ILE A 69 1.11 -0.23 11.19
C ILE A 69 1.77 0.30 12.47
N LEU A 70 1.14 0.10 13.62
CA LEU A 70 1.67 0.51 14.92
C LEU A 70 2.99 -0.20 15.24
N ASP A 71 3.04 -1.51 15.04
CA ASP A 71 4.23 -2.33 15.26
C ASP A 71 5.37 -1.96 14.30
N SER A 72 5.07 -1.40 13.13
CA SER A 72 6.07 -0.88 12.18
C SER A 72 6.55 0.54 12.53
N GLY A 73 5.89 1.23 13.47
CA GLY A 73 6.22 2.60 13.86
C GLY A 73 5.73 3.68 12.89
N ILE A 74 4.70 3.39 12.09
CA ILE A 74 4.11 4.27 11.07
C ILE A 74 2.96 5.08 11.67
N SER A 75 2.88 6.37 11.36
CA SER A 75 1.82 7.29 11.81
C SER A 75 0.91 7.82 10.70
N ALA A 76 1.13 7.43 9.43
CA ALA A 76 0.29 7.84 8.30
C ALA A 76 0.25 6.77 7.22
N ILE A 77 -0.89 6.59 6.55
CA ILE A 77 -1.07 5.49 5.60
C ILE A 77 -1.85 5.87 4.34
N GLU A 78 -1.56 5.15 3.28
CA GLU A 78 -2.44 4.89 2.15
C GLU A 78 -3.15 3.54 2.38
N LEU A 79 -4.47 3.55 2.52
CA LEU A 79 -5.23 2.39 2.95
C LEU A 79 -5.86 1.67 1.76
N MET A 80 -5.62 0.36 1.64
CA MET A 80 -6.26 -0.49 0.64
C MET A 80 -7.76 -0.63 0.91
N GLY A 81 -8.55 -0.68 -0.17
CA GLY A 81 -10.01 -0.70 -0.09
C GLY A 81 -10.62 -1.93 0.58
N GLY A 82 -10.01 -3.10 0.41
CA GLY A 82 -10.54 -4.35 0.95
C GLY A 82 -10.78 -4.34 2.46
N PRO A 83 -9.79 -4.03 3.30
CA PRO A 83 -9.96 -3.91 4.75
C PRO A 83 -11.04 -2.88 5.15
N VAL A 84 -11.13 -1.76 4.41
CA VAL A 84 -12.10 -0.68 4.66
C VAL A 84 -13.53 -1.15 4.42
N GLU A 85 -13.79 -1.73 3.24
CA GLU A 85 -15.12 -2.21 2.87
C GLU A 85 -15.55 -3.39 3.75
N SER A 86 -14.62 -4.30 4.08
CA SER A 86 -14.88 -5.42 5.00
C SER A 86 -15.28 -4.93 6.40
N PHE A 87 -14.54 -3.96 6.97
CA PHE A 87 -14.90 -3.35 8.27
C PHE A 87 -16.28 -2.71 8.23
N ALA A 88 -16.65 -2.08 7.13
CA ALA A 88 -17.96 -1.47 6.96
C ALA A 88 -19.10 -2.49 6.70
N GLY A 89 -18.77 -3.77 6.54
CA GLY A 89 -19.73 -4.86 6.33
C GLY A 89 -20.11 -5.09 4.86
N ALA A 90 -19.16 -4.87 3.95
CA ALA A 90 -19.37 -5.18 2.54
C ALA A 90 -19.66 -6.68 2.35
N PRO A 91 -20.55 -7.04 1.41
CA PRO A 91 -20.76 -8.44 1.03
C PRO A 91 -19.47 -9.00 0.43
N GLU A 92 -19.21 -10.30 0.67
CA GLU A 92 -18.09 -10.97 0.05
C GLU A 92 -18.14 -10.79 -1.47
N SER A 93 -17.11 -10.17 -2.04
CA SER A 93 -16.99 -10.09 -3.48
C SER A 93 -16.69 -11.49 -4.01
N GLY A 94 -17.52 -12.05 -4.87
CA GLY A 94 -17.29 -13.35 -5.52
C GLY A 94 -16.05 -13.40 -6.43
N ARG A 95 -15.34 -12.30 -6.55
CA ARG A 95 -13.92 -12.28 -6.94
C ARG A 95 -13.12 -12.63 -5.70
N GLY A 96 -12.43 -13.75 -5.70
CA GLY A 96 -11.28 -13.94 -4.84
C GLY A 96 -10.43 -12.69 -4.96
N GLY A 97 -10.51 -11.82 -3.92
CA GLY A 97 -10.10 -10.43 -4.01
C GLY A 97 -8.67 -10.29 -4.52
N GLY A 98 -8.51 -9.49 -5.55
CA GLY A 98 -7.20 -8.94 -5.92
C GLY A 98 -6.67 -7.93 -4.90
N ALA A 99 -7.19 -7.95 -3.68
CA ALA A 99 -6.74 -7.21 -2.52
C ALA A 99 -6.90 -8.07 -1.27
N GLY A 100 -6.32 -9.28 -1.23
CA GLY A 100 -6.39 -10.08 -0.01
C GLY A 100 -6.40 -11.59 -0.19
N ARG A 101 -5.73 -12.16 -1.20
CA ARG A 101 -5.34 -13.58 -1.15
C ARG A 101 -3.88 -13.72 -0.78
N GLY A 102 -3.59 -13.43 0.48
CA GLY A 102 -2.46 -13.96 1.22
C GLY A 102 -2.93 -14.98 2.27
N GLY A 103 -4.05 -15.64 2.04
CA GLY A 103 -4.44 -16.82 2.81
C GLY A 103 -3.61 -18.00 2.35
N ALA A 104 -2.46 -18.27 2.98
CA ALA A 104 -1.79 -19.55 2.90
C ALA A 104 -2.72 -20.59 3.54
N ALA A 105 -3.17 -21.58 2.77
CA ALA A 105 -3.72 -22.80 3.33
C ALA A 105 -2.69 -23.42 4.27
N PRO A 106 -3.07 -23.94 5.47
CA PRO A 106 -2.13 -24.58 6.37
C PRO A 106 -1.68 -25.92 5.76
N GLY A 107 -0.39 -26.06 5.57
CA GLY A 107 0.25 -27.34 5.38
C GLY A 107 0.67 -27.72 3.96
N GLY A 108 1.88 -27.30 3.55
CA GLY A 108 2.65 -27.89 2.48
C GLY A 108 4.05 -27.29 2.44
N PRO A 109 5.14 -28.05 2.57
CA PRO A 109 6.48 -27.49 2.51
C PRO A 109 6.81 -27.11 1.08
N GLY A 110 7.15 -25.84 0.82
CA GLY A 110 7.89 -25.40 -0.36
C GLY A 110 7.09 -24.82 -1.51
N GLY A 111 6.23 -23.81 -1.27
CA GLY A 111 5.67 -22.98 -2.31
C GLY A 111 6.04 -21.52 -2.08
N ALA A 112 7.05 -20.99 -2.80
CA ALA A 112 7.33 -19.57 -2.84
C ALA A 112 6.11 -18.80 -3.35
N PRO A 113 5.75 -17.61 -2.77
CA PRO A 113 4.67 -16.77 -3.27
C PRO A 113 4.95 -16.34 -4.72
N PRO A 114 3.92 -16.19 -5.59
CA PRO A 114 4.09 -15.97 -7.03
C PRO A 114 4.70 -14.61 -7.43
N ASP A 115 4.99 -13.70 -6.53
CA ASP A 115 5.47 -12.35 -6.82
C ASP A 115 6.93 -12.09 -6.39
N ALA A 116 7.67 -13.14 -6.02
CA ALA A 116 9.06 -13.01 -5.56
C ALA A 116 10.09 -12.80 -6.68
N ALA A 117 9.67 -12.57 -7.90
CA ALA A 117 10.56 -12.20 -8.98
C ALA A 117 9.87 -11.13 -9.82
N GLY A 118 10.21 -9.87 -9.59
CA GLY A 118 9.98 -8.77 -10.53
C GLY A 118 10.77 -8.91 -11.85
N GLY A 119 11.31 -10.08 -12.11
CA GLY A 119 11.71 -10.56 -13.43
C GLY A 119 10.63 -11.51 -13.90
N GLY A 120 9.91 -11.16 -14.99
CA GLY A 120 8.83 -11.94 -15.57
C GLY A 120 9.13 -13.43 -15.56
N ARG A 121 8.41 -14.20 -14.75
CA ARG A 121 8.31 -15.64 -14.93
C ARG A 121 7.59 -15.91 -16.24
N ARG A 122 8.31 -15.86 -17.34
CA ARG A 122 8.04 -16.76 -18.45
C ARG A 122 8.47 -18.15 -18.00
N GLY A 123 7.58 -19.12 -18.17
CA GLY A 123 7.77 -20.51 -17.76
C GLY A 123 9.18 -21.03 -18.06
N GLY A 124 9.72 -21.79 -17.13
CA GLY A 124 11.01 -22.46 -17.07
C GLY A 124 11.86 -22.44 -18.33
N ARG A 125 12.50 -21.33 -18.62
CA ARG A 125 13.69 -21.30 -19.48
C ARG A 125 14.88 -21.40 -18.56
N GLY A 126 15.69 -22.43 -18.78
CA GLY A 126 17.01 -22.57 -18.19
C GLY A 126 17.86 -21.31 -18.36
N PRO A 127 19.11 -21.29 -17.89
CA PRO A 127 19.99 -20.13 -18.00
C PRO A 127 19.92 -19.58 -19.43
N VAL A 128 19.69 -18.27 -19.56
CA VAL A 128 19.60 -17.63 -20.87
C VAL A 128 20.97 -17.75 -21.52
N ASP A 129 21.03 -18.46 -22.63
CA ASP A 129 22.25 -18.58 -23.43
C ASP A 129 22.51 -17.23 -24.12
N PRO A 130 23.63 -16.54 -23.80
CA PRO A 130 23.97 -15.28 -24.44
C PRO A 130 24.09 -15.36 -25.97
N ALA A 131 24.36 -16.54 -26.51
CA ALA A 131 24.45 -16.78 -27.94
C ALA A 131 23.09 -16.80 -28.66
N ASN A 132 21.98 -16.92 -27.92
CA ASN A 132 20.62 -17.08 -28.44
C ASN A 132 19.69 -15.92 -28.03
N LEU A 133 20.19 -14.70 -27.93
CA LEU A 133 19.39 -13.53 -27.63
C LEU A 133 18.48 -13.15 -28.81
N PRO A 134 17.24 -12.67 -28.56
CA PRO A 134 16.42 -12.06 -29.61
C PRO A 134 17.15 -10.88 -30.27
N PRO A 135 16.90 -10.59 -31.56
CA PRO A 135 17.51 -9.46 -32.24
C PRO A 135 17.33 -8.15 -31.47
N GLY A 136 18.44 -7.45 -31.20
CA GLY A 136 18.44 -6.19 -30.45
C GLY A 136 18.32 -6.32 -28.93
N ALA A 137 18.12 -7.51 -28.39
CA ALA A 137 18.14 -7.74 -26.94
C ALA A 137 19.57 -7.71 -26.40
N LYS A 138 19.73 -7.32 -25.11
CA LYS A 138 21.00 -7.28 -24.38
C LYS A 138 20.90 -8.12 -23.12
N MET A 139 22.04 -8.57 -22.61
CA MET A 139 22.13 -9.15 -21.26
C MET A 139 22.26 -8.05 -20.23
N GLY A 140 21.43 -8.14 -19.18
CA GLY A 140 21.61 -7.40 -17.95
C GLY A 140 22.13 -8.30 -16.85
N SER A 141 22.75 -7.71 -15.83
CA SER A 141 23.19 -8.46 -14.65
C SER A 141 23.26 -7.60 -13.39
N TRP A 142 22.99 -8.24 -12.26
CA TRP A 142 23.14 -7.63 -10.93
C TRP A 142 23.45 -8.70 -9.89
N ASN A 143 24.59 -8.59 -9.21
CA ASN A 143 25.01 -9.50 -8.14
C ASN A 143 24.77 -10.99 -8.44
N GLY A 144 25.20 -11.44 -9.64
CA GLY A 144 25.04 -12.83 -10.09
C GLY A 144 23.68 -13.20 -10.69
N THR A 145 22.69 -12.33 -10.61
CA THR A 145 21.42 -12.48 -11.34
C THR A 145 21.59 -11.96 -12.76
N THR A 146 21.16 -12.72 -13.76
CA THR A 146 21.18 -12.33 -15.17
C THR A 146 19.76 -12.26 -15.75
N CYS A 147 19.56 -11.38 -16.72
CA CYS A 147 18.29 -11.19 -17.39
C CYS A 147 18.46 -10.80 -18.87
N VAL A 148 17.39 -10.88 -19.64
CA VAL A 148 17.33 -10.35 -21.01
C VAL A 148 16.61 -9.02 -21.02
N ILE A 149 17.30 -7.98 -21.45
CA ILE A 149 16.76 -6.65 -21.69
C ILE A 149 16.25 -6.63 -23.14
N GLN A 150 14.93 -6.45 -23.31
CA GLN A 150 14.32 -6.31 -24.63
C GLN A 150 14.69 -4.95 -25.25
N PRO A 151 14.84 -4.83 -26.58
CA PRO A 151 15.06 -3.56 -27.25
C PRO A 151 13.89 -2.59 -27.00
N GLU A 152 14.18 -1.29 -27.04
CA GLU A 152 13.14 -0.24 -26.98
C GLU A 152 12.13 -0.44 -28.10
N GLY A 153 10.85 -0.52 -27.75
CA GLY A 153 9.75 -0.78 -28.70
C GLY A 153 9.26 -2.25 -28.74
N GLY A 154 10.02 -3.20 -28.22
CA GLY A 154 9.47 -4.50 -27.83
C GLY A 154 8.43 -4.31 -26.73
N ALA A 155 7.25 -4.96 -26.84
CA ALA A 155 6.19 -4.84 -25.85
C ALA A 155 6.80 -5.03 -24.44
N ARG A 156 7.09 -3.92 -23.77
CA ARG A 156 7.45 -3.92 -22.34
C ARG A 156 6.22 -4.52 -21.69
N GLY A 157 6.31 -5.77 -21.27
CA GLY A 157 5.22 -6.42 -20.56
C GLY A 157 4.86 -5.54 -19.38
N GLY A 158 3.80 -4.76 -19.55
CA GLY A 158 3.28 -3.92 -18.48
C GLY A 158 3.03 -4.82 -17.27
N GLY A 159 3.86 -4.71 -16.26
CA GLY A 159 3.63 -5.30 -14.95
C GLY A 159 2.47 -4.60 -14.27
N GLY A 160 1.30 -4.64 -14.90
CA GLY A 160 0.11 -3.95 -14.43
C GLY A 160 -1.19 -4.65 -14.80
N ALA A 161 -1.15 -5.60 -15.72
CA ALA A 161 -2.16 -6.65 -15.77
C ALA A 161 -1.57 -7.81 -14.95
N ALA A 162 -2.18 -8.14 -13.82
CA ALA A 162 -1.98 -9.40 -13.14
C ALA A 162 -1.77 -10.47 -14.22
N GLY A 163 -0.57 -11.07 -14.25
CA GLY A 163 -0.23 -12.07 -15.22
C GLY A 163 -1.36 -13.07 -15.31
N GLY A 164 -2.19 -12.91 -16.32
CA GLY A 164 -3.20 -13.87 -16.67
C GLY A 164 -2.44 -15.16 -16.97
N ARG A 165 -2.25 -16.00 -15.95
CA ARG A 165 -2.33 -17.43 -16.22
C ARG A 165 -3.57 -17.53 -17.04
N GLY A 166 -3.47 -18.07 -18.30
CA GLY A 166 -4.58 -18.18 -19.18
C GLY A 166 -5.83 -18.55 -18.38
N ARG A 167 -6.71 -17.56 -18.17
CA ARG A 167 -8.01 -17.85 -17.58
C ARG A 167 -8.63 -18.77 -18.58
N GLY A 168 -8.71 -20.06 -18.26
CA GLY A 168 -9.62 -20.91 -18.96
C GLY A 168 -10.93 -20.14 -19.11
N GLU A 169 -11.57 -20.22 -20.26
CA GLU A 169 -12.84 -19.54 -20.52
C GLU A 169 -13.73 -19.76 -19.31
N GLN A 170 -14.17 -18.64 -18.69
CA GLN A 170 -15.05 -18.72 -17.54
C GLN A 170 -16.36 -19.33 -18.00
N THR A 171 -16.87 -20.30 -17.25
CA THR A 171 -18.18 -20.86 -17.54
C THR A 171 -19.26 -19.78 -17.42
N PRO A 172 -20.39 -19.92 -18.13
CA PRO A 172 -21.51 -18.99 -18.00
C PRO A 172 -21.97 -18.82 -16.53
N GLU A 173 -21.93 -19.89 -15.74
CA GLU A 173 -22.28 -19.85 -14.31
C GLU A 173 -21.29 -19.03 -13.51
N GLN A 174 -19.98 -19.13 -13.79
CA GLN A 174 -18.96 -18.31 -13.14
C GLN A 174 -19.11 -16.83 -13.50
N GLN A 175 -19.45 -16.54 -14.76
CA GLN A 175 -19.71 -15.15 -15.19
C GLN A 175 -20.97 -14.59 -14.51
N ALA A 176 -22.05 -15.37 -14.47
CA ALA A 176 -23.28 -14.97 -13.79
C ALA A 176 -23.06 -14.71 -12.28
N ALA A 177 -22.36 -15.59 -11.59
CA ALA A 177 -22.00 -15.42 -10.19
C ALA A 177 -21.15 -14.16 -9.93
N GLN A 178 -20.20 -13.84 -10.83
CA GLN A 178 -19.42 -12.61 -10.74
C GLN A 178 -20.27 -11.35 -10.96
N GLN A 179 -21.19 -11.39 -11.91
CA GLN A 179 -22.11 -10.27 -12.18
C GLN A 179 -23.04 -10.04 -10.99
N GLU A 180 -23.59 -11.09 -10.39
CA GLU A 180 -24.43 -11.01 -9.20
C GLU A 180 -23.65 -10.45 -8.02
N ALA A 181 -22.44 -10.91 -7.76
CA ALA A 181 -21.58 -10.40 -6.69
C ALA A 181 -21.23 -8.91 -6.90
N ALA A 182 -20.95 -8.52 -8.15
CA ALA A 182 -20.68 -7.11 -8.49
C ALA A 182 -21.93 -6.23 -8.28
N ALA A 183 -23.12 -6.72 -8.64
CA ALA A 183 -24.37 -6.01 -8.42
C ALA A 183 -24.68 -5.85 -6.92
N LYS A 184 -24.49 -6.90 -6.12
CA LYS A 184 -24.65 -6.84 -4.65
C LYS A 184 -23.68 -5.84 -4.03
N LEU A 185 -22.41 -5.84 -4.46
CA LEU A 185 -21.42 -4.89 -3.96
C LEU A 185 -21.76 -3.46 -4.35
N LYS A 186 -22.21 -3.22 -5.59
CA LYS A 186 -22.67 -1.89 -6.01
C LYS A 186 -23.86 -1.42 -5.19
N ALA A 187 -24.87 -2.26 -4.99
CA ALA A 187 -26.05 -1.93 -4.18
C ALA A 187 -25.67 -1.59 -2.74
N TRP A 188 -24.73 -2.34 -2.15
CA TRP A 188 -24.21 -2.06 -0.82
C TRP A 188 -23.45 -0.71 -0.78
N ARG A 189 -22.54 -0.45 -1.73
CA ARG A 189 -21.77 0.82 -1.83
C ARG A 189 -22.67 2.04 -1.89
N THR A 190 -23.81 1.93 -2.59
CA THR A 190 -24.75 3.05 -2.76
C THR A 190 -25.71 3.23 -1.57
N SER A 191 -25.72 2.32 -0.60
CA SER A 191 -26.63 2.36 0.56
C SER A 191 -25.92 2.37 1.92
N VAL A 192 -24.64 2.06 1.99
CA VAL A 192 -23.89 1.97 3.26
C VAL A 192 -23.77 3.33 3.94
N SER A 193 -23.95 3.36 5.28
CA SER A 193 -23.76 4.58 6.07
C SER A 193 -22.28 4.98 6.11
N MET A 194 -21.99 6.26 5.90
CA MET A 194 -20.64 6.83 6.07
C MET A 194 -20.14 6.79 7.52
N ASP A 195 -21.02 6.56 8.50
CA ASP A 195 -20.62 6.47 9.92
C ASP A 195 -19.73 5.26 10.20
N LYS A 196 -19.85 4.19 9.40
CA LYS A 196 -18.92 3.04 9.47
C LYS A 196 -17.50 3.46 9.17
N PHE A 197 -17.30 4.28 8.14
CA PHE A 197 -16.00 4.77 7.73
C PHE A 197 -15.44 5.83 8.70
N LYS A 198 -16.31 6.68 9.28
CA LYS A 198 -15.91 7.59 10.35
C LYS A 198 -15.46 6.84 11.61
N ALA A 199 -16.13 5.71 11.94
CA ALA A 199 -15.71 4.85 13.05
C ALA A 199 -14.34 4.23 12.80
N LEU A 200 -14.05 3.75 11.58
CA LEU A 200 -12.74 3.27 11.19
C LEU A 200 -11.69 4.39 11.33
N ARG A 201 -11.94 5.57 10.76
CA ARG A 201 -11.07 6.73 10.92
C ARG A 201 -10.78 7.04 12.39
N LYS A 202 -11.83 7.02 13.23
CA LYS A 202 -11.67 7.26 14.67
C LYS A 202 -10.73 6.24 15.31
N MET A 203 -10.91 4.96 15.03
CA MET A 203 -10.05 3.88 15.54
C MET A 203 -8.58 4.11 15.20
N TYR A 204 -8.28 4.48 13.95
CA TYR A 204 -6.91 4.76 13.49
C TYR A 204 -6.35 6.04 14.14
N ASN A 205 -7.12 7.13 14.15
CA ASN A 205 -6.68 8.41 14.71
C ASN A 205 -6.48 8.34 16.23
N ASP A 206 -7.32 7.62 16.95
CA ASP A 206 -7.16 7.40 18.40
C ASP A 206 -5.83 6.70 18.70
N SER A 207 -5.39 5.83 17.80
CA SER A 207 -4.10 5.14 17.86
C SER A 207 -2.92 5.97 17.32
N GLY A 208 -3.15 7.19 16.84
CA GLY A 208 -2.12 8.08 16.30
C GLY A 208 -1.76 7.83 14.84
N VAL A 209 -2.64 7.18 14.08
CA VAL A 209 -2.45 6.91 12.65
C VAL A 209 -3.41 7.73 11.81
N THR A 210 -2.88 8.50 10.86
CA THR A 210 -3.65 9.31 9.91
C THR A 210 -3.81 8.56 8.59
N ILE A 211 -5.02 8.58 8.02
CA ILE A 211 -5.28 8.03 6.68
C ILE A 211 -5.25 9.19 5.70
N TYR A 212 -4.17 9.32 4.89
CA TYR A 212 -4.06 10.42 3.92
C TYR A 212 -4.65 10.06 2.55
N ALA A 213 -4.71 8.77 2.23
CA ALA A 213 -5.28 8.27 0.98
C ALA A 213 -5.92 6.89 1.16
N TRP A 214 -6.83 6.51 0.25
CA TRP A 214 -7.30 5.15 0.13
C TRP A 214 -7.38 4.70 -1.33
N LYS A 215 -7.09 3.42 -1.58
CA LYS A 215 -6.97 2.84 -2.91
C LYS A 215 -8.15 1.91 -3.20
N GLN A 216 -9.20 2.44 -3.84
CA GLN A 216 -10.40 1.68 -4.23
C GLN A 216 -11.00 2.17 -5.54
N LEU A 217 -10.70 3.38 -5.97
CA LEU A 217 -11.25 3.94 -7.21
C LEU A 217 -10.82 3.12 -8.43
N SER A 218 -11.79 2.84 -9.31
CA SER A 218 -11.55 2.22 -10.62
C SER A 218 -12.19 3.05 -11.73
N PRO A 219 -11.51 3.28 -12.86
CA PRO A 219 -12.04 4.10 -13.96
C PRO A 219 -13.38 3.63 -14.52
N ASN A 220 -13.68 2.34 -14.36
CA ASN A 220 -14.88 1.70 -14.91
C ASN A 220 -16.08 1.68 -13.97
N MET A 221 -15.96 2.29 -12.78
CA MET A 221 -17.07 2.45 -11.86
C MET A 221 -18.14 3.39 -12.41
N SER A 222 -19.41 3.21 -11.99
CA SER A 222 -20.50 4.12 -12.32
C SER A 222 -20.36 5.45 -11.55
N ASP A 223 -21.18 6.44 -11.91
CA ASP A 223 -21.15 7.74 -11.22
C ASP A 223 -21.58 7.63 -9.75
N GLU A 224 -22.54 6.75 -9.43
CA GLU A 224 -22.95 6.49 -8.06
C GLU A 224 -21.83 5.84 -7.25
N GLU A 225 -21.04 4.95 -7.85
CA GLU A 225 -19.87 4.39 -7.20
C GLU A 225 -18.76 5.43 -7.04
N PHE A 226 -18.60 6.37 -7.98
CA PHE A 226 -17.69 7.51 -7.79
C PHE A 226 -18.14 8.38 -6.62
N GLU A 227 -19.43 8.72 -6.53
CA GLU A 227 -19.96 9.44 -5.35
C GLU A 227 -19.63 8.71 -4.06
N TYR A 228 -19.81 7.38 -4.03
CA TYR A 228 -19.44 6.55 -2.88
C TYR A 228 -17.94 6.65 -2.56
N ILE A 229 -17.06 6.47 -3.55
CA ILE A 229 -15.61 6.50 -3.36
C ILE A 229 -15.16 7.82 -2.71
N PHE A 230 -15.63 8.94 -3.24
CA PHE A 230 -15.24 10.25 -2.72
C PHE A 230 -15.88 10.57 -1.36
N ASN A 231 -17.11 10.11 -1.10
CA ASN A 231 -17.74 10.24 0.21
C ASN A 231 -17.01 9.42 1.28
N VAL A 232 -16.54 8.22 0.94
CA VAL A 232 -15.69 7.41 1.84
C VAL A 232 -14.34 8.09 2.07
N ALA A 233 -13.68 8.63 1.03
CA ALA A 233 -12.44 9.38 1.18
C ALA A 233 -12.61 10.57 2.16
N GLU A 234 -13.72 11.31 2.06
CA GLU A 234 -14.07 12.39 2.99
C GLU A 234 -14.27 11.85 4.42
N ALA A 235 -15.06 10.78 4.57
CA ALA A 235 -15.33 10.17 5.89
C ALA A 235 -14.05 9.66 6.56
N LEU A 236 -13.12 9.10 5.80
CA LEU A 236 -11.80 8.67 6.26
C LEU A 236 -10.85 9.85 6.52
N GLY A 237 -11.15 11.06 6.01
CA GLY A 237 -10.31 12.25 6.12
C GLY A 237 -9.13 12.27 5.16
N CYS A 238 -9.25 11.54 4.05
CA CYS A 238 -8.23 11.50 3.00
C CYS A 238 -8.14 12.82 2.24
N THR A 239 -6.94 13.19 1.82
CA THR A 239 -6.71 14.31 0.90
C THR A 239 -6.87 13.88 -0.56
N HIS A 240 -6.71 12.60 -0.83
CA HIS A 240 -6.82 12.03 -2.17
C HIS A 240 -7.23 10.55 -2.13
N THR A 241 -7.73 10.07 -3.25
CA THR A 241 -7.89 8.65 -3.55
C THR A 241 -6.87 8.25 -4.61
N THR A 242 -6.39 7.00 -4.58
CA THR A 242 -5.34 6.52 -5.50
C THR A 242 -5.88 5.43 -6.41
N LEU A 243 -5.34 5.38 -7.61
CA LEU A 243 -5.66 4.39 -8.64
C LEU A 243 -4.52 4.29 -9.65
N GLU A 244 -4.55 3.24 -10.47
CA GLU A 244 -3.63 3.11 -11.60
C GLU A 244 -3.89 4.19 -12.65
N LEU A 245 -2.84 4.70 -13.29
CA LEU A 245 -2.95 5.74 -14.32
C LEU A 245 -3.68 5.20 -15.56
N PRO A 246 -4.90 5.69 -15.88
CA PRO A 246 -5.59 5.32 -17.10
C PRO A 246 -4.88 5.83 -18.35
N THR A 247 -5.08 5.15 -19.47
CA THR A 247 -4.60 5.59 -20.79
C THR A 247 -5.68 6.34 -21.58
N ASP A 248 -6.93 6.26 -21.16
CA ASP A 248 -8.08 6.89 -21.81
C ASP A 248 -8.31 8.32 -21.30
N ASP A 249 -8.31 9.28 -22.21
CA ASP A 249 -8.45 10.71 -21.90
C ASP A 249 -9.84 11.04 -21.31
N ALA A 250 -10.90 10.33 -21.74
CA ALA A 250 -12.25 10.57 -21.21
C ALA A 250 -12.35 10.08 -19.75
N GLN A 251 -11.72 8.96 -19.41
CA GLN A 251 -11.62 8.48 -18.03
C GLN A 251 -10.84 9.46 -17.16
N LEU A 252 -9.67 9.95 -17.62
CA LEU A 252 -8.86 10.94 -16.91
C LEU A 252 -9.64 12.23 -16.63
N LYS A 253 -10.37 12.73 -17.65
CA LYS A 253 -11.20 13.92 -17.49
C LYS A 253 -12.35 13.69 -16.50
N ARG A 254 -13.10 12.61 -16.66
CA ARG A 254 -14.24 12.25 -15.79
C ARG A 254 -13.82 12.13 -14.33
N ILE A 255 -12.74 11.39 -14.05
CA ILE A 255 -12.20 11.24 -12.70
C ILE A 255 -11.77 12.58 -12.12
N GLY A 256 -11.05 13.38 -12.91
CA GLY A 256 -10.56 14.68 -12.48
C GLY A 256 -11.69 15.68 -12.20
N ASP A 257 -12.79 15.63 -12.95
CA ASP A 257 -13.98 16.46 -12.72
C ASP A 257 -14.67 16.10 -11.40
N PHE A 258 -14.83 14.79 -11.10
CA PHE A 258 -15.32 14.32 -9.81
C PHE A 258 -14.41 14.76 -8.66
N ALA A 259 -13.11 14.57 -8.80
CA ALA A 259 -12.11 14.98 -7.82
C ALA A 259 -12.20 16.50 -7.53
N THR A 260 -12.33 17.33 -8.57
CA THR A 260 -12.49 18.78 -8.45
C THR A 260 -13.79 19.14 -7.72
N LYS A 261 -14.92 18.53 -8.11
CA LYS A 261 -16.23 18.71 -7.47
C LYS A 261 -16.19 18.37 -5.99
N LYS A 262 -15.55 17.27 -5.62
CA LYS A 262 -15.46 16.76 -4.25
C LYS A 262 -14.34 17.40 -3.41
N LYS A 263 -13.46 18.18 -4.01
CA LYS A 263 -12.28 18.77 -3.37
C LYS A 263 -11.34 17.73 -2.74
N ILE A 264 -11.31 16.53 -3.31
CA ILE A 264 -10.43 15.42 -2.97
C ILE A 264 -9.74 15.01 -4.26
N TYR A 265 -8.41 14.97 -4.28
CA TYR A 265 -7.68 14.67 -5.50
C TYR A 265 -7.82 13.19 -5.91
N ALA A 266 -7.74 12.95 -7.22
CA ALA A 266 -7.46 11.64 -7.78
C ALA A 266 -5.96 11.56 -8.10
N ALA A 267 -5.24 10.71 -7.42
CA ALA A 267 -3.80 10.57 -7.56
C ALA A 267 -3.44 9.26 -8.26
N TYR A 268 -2.73 9.36 -9.36
CA TYR A 268 -2.44 8.23 -10.23
C TYR A 268 -1.12 7.58 -9.90
N HIS A 269 -1.18 6.27 -9.69
CA HIS A 269 -0.01 5.42 -9.49
C HIS A 269 0.56 4.97 -10.85
N THR A 270 1.89 4.85 -10.91
CA THR A 270 2.60 4.40 -12.11
C THR A 270 3.45 3.17 -11.84
N HIS A 271 3.51 2.29 -12.83
CA HIS A 271 4.46 1.17 -12.92
C HIS A 271 5.52 1.46 -14.00
N ALA A 272 5.68 0.55 -14.98
CA ALA A 272 6.68 0.67 -16.04
C ALA A 272 6.47 1.87 -16.99
N GLN A 273 5.33 2.55 -16.93
CA GLN A 273 5.04 3.77 -17.70
C GLN A 273 5.57 5.04 -17.05
N GLY A 274 6.19 4.95 -15.85
CA GLY A 274 6.76 6.11 -15.15
C GLY A 274 7.80 6.82 -16.02
N SER A 275 7.57 8.11 -16.29
CA SER A 275 8.44 8.98 -17.11
C SER A 275 8.12 10.45 -16.87
N MET A 276 8.99 11.35 -17.33
CA MET A 276 8.76 12.80 -17.21
C MET A 276 7.47 13.31 -17.84
N THR A 277 6.88 12.55 -18.76
CA THR A 277 5.65 12.93 -19.49
C THR A 277 4.45 12.02 -19.17
N ALA A 278 4.62 11.04 -18.29
CA ALA A 278 3.57 10.06 -17.99
C ALA A 278 2.24 10.68 -17.52
N PHE A 279 2.32 11.81 -16.80
CA PHE A 279 1.16 12.50 -16.23
C PHE A 279 0.69 13.73 -17.01
N ASP A 280 1.36 14.10 -18.11
CA ASP A 280 1.08 15.37 -18.83
C ASP A 280 -0.40 15.47 -19.24
N LYS A 281 -0.97 14.40 -19.81
CA LYS A 281 -2.40 14.37 -20.18
C LYS A 281 -3.32 14.49 -18.95
N ALA A 282 -3.05 13.73 -17.90
CA ALA A 282 -3.84 13.80 -16.68
C ALA A 282 -3.83 15.21 -16.09
N PHE A 283 -2.67 15.85 -16.06
CA PHE A 283 -2.51 17.20 -15.53
C PHE A 283 -3.17 18.26 -16.41
N ALA A 284 -3.13 18.09 -17.72
CA ALA A 284 -3.78 19.01 -18.66
C ALA A 284 -5.32 18.93 -18.58
N LEU A 285 -5.87 17.75 -18.36
CA LEU A 285 -7.31 17.51 -18.39
C LEU A 285 -8.05 17.96 -17.15
N SER A 286 -7.41 17.98 -15.97
CA SER A 286 -8.05 18.47 -14.74
C SER A 286 -7.05 18.85 -13.66
N LYS A 287 -7.38 19.91 -12.90
CA LYS A 287 -6.64 20.26 -11.66
C LYS A 287 -6.89 19.27 -10.52
N GLY A 288 -7.97 18.47 -10.58
CA GLY A 288 -8.27 17.41 -9.64
C GLY A 288 -7.35 16.18 -9.78
N ASN A 289 -6.67 16.06 -10.93
CA ASN A 289 -5.71 14.99 -11.20
C ASN A 289 -4.34 15.33 -10.60
N LYS A 290 -3.78 14.40 -9.84
CA LYS A 290 -2.43 14.50 -9.26
C LYS A 290 -1.65 13.21 -9.47
N ALA A 291 -0.35 13.22 -9.16
CA ALA A 291 0.48 12.04 -9.16
C ALA A 291 0.50 11.37 -7.77
N ASN A 292 0.48 10.04 -7.77
CA ASN A 292 0.97 9.15 -6.73
C ASN A 292 2.08 8.32 -7.40
N VAL A 293 3.17 8.99 -7.75
CA VAL A 293 4.25 8.39 -8.56
C VAL A 293 5.04 7.36 -7.76
N ASP A 294 5.39 6.24 -8.39
CA ASP A 294 6.29 5.26 -7.79
C ASP A 294 7.70 5.41 -8.34
N PHE A 295 8.62 5.83 -7.49
CA PHE A 295 9.99 6.10 -7.88
C PHE A 295 10.85 4.83 -8.03
N GLY A 296 10.49 3.73 -7.39
CA GLY A 296 11.13 2.45 -7.65
C GLY A 296 10.76 1.90 -9.02
N HIS A 297 9.49 1.99 -9.40
CA HIS A 297 9.06 1.66 -10.77
C HIS A 297 9.66 2.60 -11.81
N TRP A 298 9.85 3.86 -11.47
CA TRP A 298 10.51 4.85 -12.31
C TRP A 298 11.94 4.43 -12.68
N VAL A 299 12.74 4.06 -11.68
CA VAL A 299 14.11 3.57 -11.88
C VAL A 299 14.10 2.27 -12.67
N ALA A 300 13.22 1.34 -12.33
CA ALA A 300 13.08 0.07 -13.04
C ALA A 300 12.57 0.22 -14.49
N ALA A 301 11.97 1.36 -14.84
CA ALA A 301 11.62 1.73 -16.21
C ALA A 301 12.78 2.40 -16.97
N GLY A 302 13.90 2.72 -16.32
CA GLY A 302 15.08 3.29 -16.94
C GLY A 302 15.15 4.82 -16.87
N ASN A 303 14.51 5.49 -15.91
CA ASN A 303 14.56 6.94 -15.71
C ASN A 303 14.19 7.72 -16.99
N VAL A 304 13.10 7.34 -17.64
CA VAL A 304 12.74 7.84 -18.98
C VAL A 304 12.48 9.35 -18.95
N GLY A 305 13.35 10.08 -19.63
CA GLY A 305 13.27 11.54 -19.78
C GLY A 305 13.81 12.35 -18.61
N GLY A 306 14.22 11.71 -17.50
CA GLY A 306 14.77 12.37 -16.32
C GLY A 306 14.72 11.52 -15.07
N THR A 307 15.33 12.00 -14.01
CA THR A 307 15.40 11.34 -12.70
C THR A 307 14.15 11.59 -11.84
N PRO A 308 13.93 10.82 -10.74
CA PRO A 308 12.93 11.14 -9.74
C PRO A 308 13.00 12.58 -9.20
N MET A 309 14.22 13.11 -9.03
CA MET A 309 14.44 14.47 -8.55
C MET A 309 14.00 15.51 -9.59
N ASP A 310 14.26 15.26 -10.88
CA ASP A 310 13.79 16.14 -11.97
C ASP A 310 12.27 16.18 -12.01
N PHE A 311 11.61 15.05 -11.81
CA PHE A 311 10.15 14.99 -11.72
C PHE A 311 9.61 15.81 -10.55
N LEU A 312 10.15 15.63 -9.36
CA LEU A 312 9.73 16.39 -8.18
C LEU A 312 10.03 17.89 -8.33
N ALA A 313 11.19 18.25 -8.89
CA ALA A 313 11.50 19.67 -9.16
C ALA A 313 10.42 20.34 -10.02
N LYS A 314 9.90 19.61 -11.02
CA LYS A 314 8.91 20.13 -11.98
C LYS A 314 7.46 20.02 -11.47
N TYR A 315 7.12 18.93 -10.74
CA TYR A 315 5.74 18.55 -10.48
C TYR A 315 5.39 18.34 -9.00
N HIS A 316 6.22 18.85 -8.05
CA HIS A 316 5.93 18.71 -6.62
C HIS A 316 4.54 19.24 -6.22
N ASP A 317 4.06 20.31 -6.83
CA ASP A 317 2.74 20.89 -6.60
C ASP A 317 1.58 20.05 -7.19
N ARG A 318 1.90 19.16 -8.13
CA ARG A 318 0.97 18.21 -8.75
C ARG A 318 1.14 16.79 -8.20
N THR A 319 1.98 16.58 -7.20
CA THR A 319 2.20 15.30 -6.53
C THR A 319 1.44 15.28 -5.20
N ALA A 320 0.50 14.36 -5.05
CA ALA A 320 -0.28 14.19 -3.82
C ALA A 320 0.46 13.34 -2.78
N SER A 321 1.11 12.29 -3.24
CA SER A 321 1.99 11.38 -2.50
C SER A 321 2.90 10.67 -3.51
N PHE A 322 3.89 9.93 -3.02
CA PHE A 322 4.70 9.07 -3.87
C PHE A 322 5.09 7.79 -3.14
N HIS A 323 5.31 6.74 -3.92
CA HIS A 323 5.78 5.46 -3.40
C HIS A 323 7.30 5.36 -3.50
N LEU A 324 7.87 4.73 -2.49
CA LEU A 324 9.28 4.36 -2.41
C LEU A 324 9.40 2.85 -2.28
N LYS A 325 10.18 2.28 -3.15
CA LYS A 325 10.72 0.92 -3.09
C LYS A 325 12.12 0.93 -3.71
N ASP A 326 12.98 0.03 -3.30
CA ASP A 326 14.32 -0.01 -3.85
C ASP A 326 14.38 -1.00 -5.01
N ARG A 327 14.73 -0.49 -6.18
CA ARG A 327 14.79 -1.26 -7.41
C ARG A 327 16.05 -0.96 -8.20
N THR A 328 16.40 -1.89 -9.08
CA THR A 328 17.49 -1.69 -10.04
C THR A 328 16.96 -1.21 -11.38
N THR A 329 17.84 -0.59 -12.19
CA THR A 329 17.57 -0.18 -13.57
C THR A 329 17.36 -1.40 -14.49
N PRO A 330 16.84 -1.21 -15.72
CA PRO A 330 16.71 -2.31 -16.69
C PRO A 330 18.03 -3.03 -16.98
N GLU A 331 19.15 -2.32 -17.04
CA GLU A 331 20.48 -2.86 -17.24
C GLU A 331 20.88 -3.83 -16.11
N HIS A 332 20.32 -3.61 -14.94
CA HIS A 332 20.50 -4.42 -13.73
C HIS A 332 19.23 -5.23 -13.38
N CYS A 333 18.46 -5.62 -14.40
CA CYS A 333 17.35 -6.56 -14.32
C CYS A 333 16.06 -6.06 -13.65
N SER A 334 15.93 -4.77 -13.36
CA SER A 334 14.71 -4.18 -12.72
C SER A 334 14.25 -4.95 -11.47
N LEU A 335 15.18 -5.38 -10.64
CA LEU A 335 14.90 -6.19 -9.44
C LEU A 335 14.22 -5.35 -8.35
N ASN A 336 13.40 -5.99 -7.50
CA ASN A 336 12.97 -5.43 -6.22
C ASN A 336 13.94 -5.90 -5.13
N LEU A 337 14.53 -4.99 -4.38
CA LEU A 337 15.58 -5.27 -3.42
C LEU A 337 15.27 -4.66 -2.04
N ALA A 338 15.92 -5.18 -1.01
CA ALA A 338 15.89 -4.56 0.31
C ALA A 338 16.49 -3.13 0.22
N TRP A 339 15.91 -2.20 0.95
CA TRP A 339 16.28 -0.79 0.87
C TRP A 339 17.76 -0.55 1.17
N GLY A 340 18.38 0.27 0.35
CA GLY A 340 19.82 0.57 0.38
C GLY A 340 20.70 -0.43 -0.37
N THR A 341 20.11 -1.38 -1.09
CA THR A 341 20.87 -2.36 -1.90
C THR A 341 20.55 -2.30 -3.39
N GLY A 342 19.65 -1.43 -3.81
CA GLY A 342 19.28 -1.16 -5.19
C GLY A 342 19.82 0.19 -5.69
N GLU A 343 19.10 0.77 -6.65
CA GLU A 343 19.51 1.98 -7.36
C GLU A 343 18.47 3.11 -7.26
N THR A 344 17.37 2.91 -6.54
CA THR A 344 16.42 3.99 -6.30
C THR A 344 17.05 5.02 -5.37
N PRO A 345 17.15 6.30 -5.75
CA PRO A 345 17.81 7.33 -4.95
C PRO A 345 16.91 7.79 -3.79
N ILE A 346 16.52 6.84 -2.91
CA ILE A 346 15.55 7.06 -1.84
C ILE A 346 16.00 8.17 -0.89
N LYS A 347 17.28 8.17 -0.50
CA LYS A 347 17.85 9.17 0.40
C LYS A 347 17.76 10.57 -0.21
N GLU A 348 18.19 10.71 -1.46
CA GLU A 348 18.23 11.98 -2.20
C GLU A 348 16.82 12.54 -2.40
N ILE A 349 15.85 11.68 -2.73
CA ILE A 349 14.43 12.05 -2.85
C ILE A 349 13.92 12.61 -1.52
N LEU A 350 14.14 11.89 -0.41
CA LEU A 350 13.68 12.30 0.92
C LEU A 350 14.34 13.62 1.36
N GLN A 351 15.63 13.76 1.15
CA GLN A 351 16.37 14.99 1.48
C GLN A 351 15.91 16.18 0.64
N MET A 352 15.60 15.97 -0.64
CA MET A 352 15.02 17.01 -1.49
C MET A 352 13.66 17.48 -0.98
N VAL A 353 12.77 16.56 -0.59
CA VAL A 353 11.46 16.88 -0.01
C VAL A 353 11.64 17.66 1.30
N ALA A 354 12.53 17.24 2.17
CA ALA A 354 12.83 17.90 3.43
C ALA A 354 13.39 19.33 3.23
N LYS A 355 14.41 19.47 2.36
CA LYS A 355 15.07 20.74 2.05
C LYS A 355 14.08 21.78 1.52
N ASN A 356 13.17 21.36 0.66
CA ASN A 356 12.16 22.26 0.05
C ASN A 356 10.91 22.39 0.92
N LYS A 357 10.81 21.67 2.05
CA LYS A 357 9.67 21.68 2.98
C LYS A 357 8.34 21.31 2.31
N TRP A 358 8.40 20.48 1.27
CA TRP A 358 7.20 20.01 0.58
C TRP A 358 6.39 19.05 1.48
N LYS A 359 5.08 19.28 1.52
CA LYS A 359 4.16 18.48 2.36
C LYS A 359 3.57 17.32 1.57
N ILE A 360 4.44 16.47 1.04
CA ILE A 360 4.10 15.31 0.23
C ILE A 360 4.44 14.05 1.02
N PRO A 361 3.47 13.20 1.39
CA PRO A 361 3.75 11.93 2.06
C PRO A 361 4.58 11.00 1.19
N ALA A 362 5.63 10.40 1.79
CA ALA A 362 6.45 9.37 1.20
C ALA A 362 5.96 7.99 1.70
N SER A 363 5.39 7.19 0.82
CA SER A 363 4.78 5.89 1.14
C SER A 363 5.77 4.75 0.91
N ILE A 364 6.08 3.99 1.93
CA ILE A 364 6.80 2.72 1.80
C ILE A 364 5.90 1.73 1.06
N GLU A 365 6.41 1.11 0.00
CA GLU A 365 5.78 -0.04 -0.62
C GLU A 365 6.75 -1.23 -0.60
N LEU A 366 6.40 -2.24 0.20
CA LEU A 366 7.24 -3.41 0.41
C LEU A 366 6.96 -4.44 -0.68
N GLU A 367 7.86 -4.57 -1.66
CA GLU A 367 7.71 -5.50 -2.78
C GLU A 367 8.88 -6.46 -2.97
N TYR A 368 9.98 -6.31 -2.24
CA TYR A 368 11.04 -7.30 -2.29
C TYR A 368 10.67 -8.57 -1.53
N GLN A 369 11.39 -9.65 -1.82
CA GLN A 369 11.20 -10.92 -1.12
C GLN A 369 11.57 -10.79 0.34
N ILE A 370 10.61 -11.05 1.22
CA ILE A 370 10.84 -11.04 2.66
C ILE A 370 11.79 -12.18 3.01
N PRO A 371 12.92 -11.88 3.70
CA PRO A 371 13.88 -12.91 4.10
C PRO A 371 13.25 -13.97 5.02
N GLU A 372 13.79 -15.18 4.97
CA GLU A 372 13.40 -16.25 5.89
C GLU A 372 13.57 -15.80 7.35
N GLY A 373 12.61 -16.11 8.20
CA GLY A 373 12.59 -15.71 9.61
C GLY A 373 12.21 -14.23 9.86
N SER A 374 11.90 -13.47 8.80
CA SER A 374 11.35 -12.11 8.88
C SER A 374 9.87 -12.08 8.49
N ASP A 375 9.26 -10.89 8.57
CA ASP A 375 7.87 -10.63 8.19
C ASP A 375 7.72 -9.18 7.69
N ALA A 376 6.56 -8.86 7.13
CA ALA A 376 6.29 -7.54 6.55
C ALA A 376 6.39 -6.40 7.58
N VAL A 377 6.09 -6.65 8.85
CA VAL A 377 6.20 -5.66 9.93
C VAL A 377 7.65 -5.33 10.21
N LYS A 378 8.50 -6.36 10.36
CA LYS A 378 9.94 -6.18 10.60
C LYS A 378 10.61 -5.49 9.42
N GLU A 379 10.27 -5.88 8.20
CA GLU A 379 10.86 -5.28 6.99
C GLU A 379 10.40 -3.83 6.80
N THR A 380 9.12 -3.52 7.03
CA THR A 380 8.63 -2.12 7.02
C THR A 380 9.34 -1.28 8.09
N ARG A 381 9.59 -1.83 9.28
CA ARG A 381 10.35 -1.14 10.33
C ARG A 381 11.79 -0.80 9.88
N LYS A 382 12.46 -1.71 9.15
CA LYS A 382 13.78 -1.42 8.58
C LYS A 382 13.72 -0.26 7.57
N CYS A 383 12.68 -0.21 6.73
CA CYS A 383 12.47 0.90 5.82
C CYS A 383 12.21 2.23 6.57
N VAL A 384 11.46 2.21 7.66
CA VAL A 384 11.26 3.39 8.53
C VAL A 384 12.59 3.87 9.11
N GLU A 385 13.44 2.95 9.59
CA GLU A 385 14.75 3.30 10.14
C GLU A 385 15.70 3.84 9.06
N PHE A 386 15.65 3.29 7.84
CA PHE A 386 16.37 3.85 6.69
C PHE A 386 15.93 5.31 6.44
N CYS A 387 14.62 5.60 6.43
CA CYS A 387 14.13 6.96 6.25
C CYS A 387 14.58 7.89 7.39
N ARG A 388 14.54 7.43 8.64
CA ARG A 388 15.01 8.18 9.80
C ARG A 388 16.48 8.55 9.63
N THR A 389 17.32 7.58 9.28
CA THR A 389 18.76 7.79 9.07
C THR A 389 19.00 8.74 7.90
N ALA A 390 18.32 8.55 6.76
CA ALA A 390 18.45 9.40 5.58
C ALA A 390 18.10 10.88 5.86
N LEU A 391 17.15 11.13 6.77
CA LEU A 391 16.66 12.45 7.11
C LEU A 391 17.33 13.07 8.36
N SER A 392 18.09 12.29 9.15
CA SER A 392 18.85 12.79 10.30
C SER A 392 20.22 13.34 9.95
N ALA A 393 20.76 13.04 8.75
CA ALA A 393 22.17 13.17 8.43
C ALA A 393 22.63 14.55 7.91
N ASP A 394 21.85 15.63 8.03
CA ASP A 394 22.29 16.95 7.50
C ASP A 394 22.22 18.14 8.51
N SER A 395 22.45 17.89 9.79
CA SER A 395 22.69 19.02 10.73
C SER A 395 24.17 19.39 10.89
N SER A 396 25.11 18.70 10.21
CA SER A 396 26.57 18.90 10.43
C SER A 396 27.34 19.59 9.31
N THR A 397 26.71 19.96 8.18
CA THR A 397 27.43 20.64 7.07
C THR A 397 27.09 22.14 6.91
N ALA A 398 26.27 22.72 7.78
CA ALA A 398 25.94 24.15 7.72
C ALA A 398 26.82 25.07 8.60
N ALA A 399 27.94 24.59 9.15
CA ALA A 399 28.78 25.34 10.06
C ALA A 399 30.23 25.55 9.57
N ASN A 400 30.50 25.48 8.28
CA ASN A 400 31.81 25.94 7.74
C ASN A 400 31.66 26.37 6.27
N HIS A 401 31.20 27.61 6.05
CA HIS A 401 31.71 28.47 4.98
C HIS A 401 31.28 29.92 5.28
#